data_eb95655f469d8c9476c16fed7048c92c
#
_entry.id   eb95655f469d8c9476c16fed7048c92c
#
_cell.length_a   1.000
_cell.length_b   1.000
_cell.length_c   1.000
_cell.angle_alpha   90.00
_cell.angle_beta   90.00
_cell.angle_gamma   90.00
#
_symmetry.space_group_name_H-M   'P 1'
#
loop_
_entity.id
_entity.type
_entity.pdbx_description
1 polymer ?
#
loop_
_entity_poly.entity_id
_entity_poly.type
_entity_poly.pdbx_seq_one_letter_code
_entity_poly.pdbx_strand_id
1 'polypeptide(L)'
;QQDNIMKIKEVWRKSLDYLKKDTWDSWLVSLVLVFVFIKFIFFPLLSLTTGSSLPLVVVASCSMYHGENFDDWWFQNAAWYEQKGIQKSDFLEYSFKNGLNKGDIIFTWGNSGYKKGDIIIFQASTVYPLIHRLISDEKISTKGDHNLGQLPVEENIPEERIIGKAIAKIPLLGWLK
;
A
#
# COMPACT_ATOMS: atom_id res chain seq x y z
N GLN A 1 46.78 3.49 -9.79
CA GLN A 1 45.52 3.02 -9.14
C GLN A 1 45.27 3.79 -7.85
N GLN A 2 46.27 4.06 -7.03
CA GLN A 2 46.15 4.78 -5.74
C GLN A 2 45.78 6.26 -5.93
N ASP A 3 46.34 6.94 -6.96
CA ASP A 3 46.01 8.33 -7.29
C ASP A 3 44.54 8.54 -7.70
N ASN A 4 43.96 7.57 -8.43
CA ASN A 4 42.56 7.64 -8.81
C ASN A 4 41.61 7.50 -7.58
N ILE A 5 41.98 6.66 -6.62
CA ILE A 5 41.19 6.50 -5.37
C ILE A 5 41.25 7.78 -4.52
N MET A 6 42.42 8.43 -4.44
CA MET A 6 42.54 9.70 -3.72
C MET A 6 41.73 10.82 -4.37
N LYS A 7 41.75 10.96 -5.69
CA LYS A 7 40.93 11.93 -6.42
C LYS A 7 39.45 11.72 -6.21
N ILE A 8 38.96 10.46 -6.24
CA ILE A 8 37.57 10.14 -5.99
C ILE A 8 37.16 10.55 -4.57
N LYS A 9 37.98 10.23 -3.57
CA LYS A 9 37.70 10.61 -2.15
C LYS A 9 37.64 12.13 -1.98
N GLU A 10 38.52 12.86 -2.65
CA GLU A 10 38.51 14.32 -2.59
C GLU A 10 37.27 14.95 -3.23
N VAL A 11 36.85 14.43 -4.38
CA VAL A 11 35.59 14.85 -5.05
C VAL A 11 34.40 14.58 -4.14
N TRP A 12 34.31 13.38 -3.56
CA TRP A 12 33.23 13.03 -2.63
C TRP A 12 33.18 13.95 -1.40
N ARG A 13 34.34 14.25 -0.81
CA ARG A 13 34.42 15.17 0.33
C ARG A 13 33.94 16.57 -0.05
N LYS A 14 34.41 17.12 -1.17
CA LYS A 14 33.97 18.44 -1.68
C LYS A 14 32.48 18.49 -1.96
N SER A 15 31.91 17.42 -2.54
CA SER A 15 30.45 17.32 -2.78
C SER A 15 29.65 17.29 -1.47
N LEU A 16 30.11 16.52 -0.49
CA LEU A 16 29.45 16.47 0.84
C LEU A 16 29.55 17.81 1.57
N ASP A 17 30.71 18.48 1.50
CA ASP A 17 30.90 19.80 2.10
C ASP A 17 30.05 20.86 1.42
N TYR A 18 29.83 20.75 0.11
CA TYR A 18 28.90 21.61 -0.63
C TYR A 18 27.44 21.40 -0.17
N LEU A 19 26.97 20.15 -0.04
CA LEU A 19 25.62 19.83 0.40
C LEU A 19 25.32 20.26 1.84
N LYS A 20 26.36 20.42 2.68
CA LYS A 20 26.24 20.91 4.07
C LYS A 20 26.20 22.43 4.19
N LYS A 21 26.42 23.17 3.10
CA LYS A 21 26.35 24.63 3.12
C LYS A 21 24.91 25.08 3.30
N ASP A 22 24.70 26.07 4.13
CA ASP A 22 23.39 26.71 4.35
C ASP A 22 23.17 27.82 3.30
N THR A 23 23.10 27.41 2.02
CA THR A 23 22.88 28.29 0.87
C THR A 23 21.73 27.77 0.01
N TRP A 24 21.01 28.66 -0.65
CA TRP A 24 19.84 28.31 -1.48
C TRP A 24 20.17 27.32 -2.60
N ASP A 25 21.33 27.47 -3.24
CA ASP A 25 21.82 26.58 -4.29
C ASP A 25 22.12 25.18 -3.75
N SER A 26 22.72 25.05 -2.56
CA SER A 26 22.94 23.77 -1.88
C SER A 26 21.62 23.09 -1.51
N TRP A 27 20.65 23.85 -1.02
CA TRP A 27 19.31 23.35 -0.71
C TRP A 27 18.60 22.81 -1.96
N LEU A 28 18.65 23.55 -3.07
CA LEU A 28 18.05 23.13 -4.34
C LEU A 28 18.70 21.85 -4.87
N VAL A 29 20.03 21.77 -4.85
CA VAL A 29 20.75 20.56 -5.27
C VAL A 29 20.40 19.38 -4.38
N SER A 30 20.34 19.57 -3.07
CA SER A 30 19.94 18.52 -2.12
C SER A 30 18.53 18.00 -2.40
N LEU A 31 17.57 18.90 -2.67
CA LEU A 31 16.19 18.54 -3.01
C LEU A 31 16.14 17.70 -4.29
N VAL A 32 16.86 18.11 -5.34
CA VAL A 32 16.93 17.35 -6.59
C VAL A 32 17.56 15.98 -6.38
N LEU A 33 18.65 15.88 -5.61
CA LEU A 33 19.29 14.61 -5.31
C LEU A 33 18.37 13.66 -4.52
N VAL A 34 17.64 14.17 -3.53
CA VAL A 34 16.65 13.38 -2.77
C VAL A 34 15.54 12.91 -3.71
N PHE A 35 15.02 13.77 -4.59
CA PHE A 35 14.00 13.38 -5.56
C PHE A 35 14.49 12.28 -6.51
N VAL A 36 15.70 12.43 -7.06
CA VAL A 36 16.34 11.43 -7.94
C VAL A 36 16.53 10.11 -7.19
N PHE A 37 17.05 10.17 -5.96
CA PHE A 37 17.22 8.98 -5.13
C PHE A 37 15.88 8.25 -4.88
N ILE A 38 14.84 8.99 -4.46
CA ILE A 38 13.52 8.41 -4.18
C ILE A 38 12.94 7.76 -5.45
N LYS A 39 12.97 8.49 -6.59
CA LYS A 39 12.34 8.04 -7.84
C LYS A 39 13.08 6.88 -8.50
N PHE A 40 14.41 6.93 -8.56
CA PHE A 40 15.21 6.01 -9.37
C PHE A 40 15.92 4.91 -8.58
N ILE A 41 16.02 5.04 -7.26
CA ILE A 41 16.67 4.04 -6.40
C ILE A 41 15.69 3.46 -5.39
N PHE A 42 15.11 4.30 -4.55
CA PHE A 42 14.28 3.84 -3.43
C PHE A 42 13.02 3.09 -3.91
N PHE A 43 12.18 3.69 -4.75
CA PHE A 43 10.96 3.03 -5.22
C PHE A 43 11.21 1.82 -6.12
N PRO A 44 12.14 1.83 -7.09
CA PRO A 44 12.48 0.62 -7.84
C PRO A 44 13.01 -0.52 -6.96
N LEU A 45 13.87 -0.23 -5.99
CA LEU A 45 14.37 -1.23 -5.04
C LEU A 45 13.23 -1.78 -4.16
N LEU A 46 12.36 -0.91 -3.67
CA LEU A 46 11.20 -1.31 -2.88
C LEU A 46 10.23 -2.17 -3.70
N SER A 47 9.97 -1.81 -4.97
CA SER A 47 9.15 -2.60 -5.89
C SER A 47 9.77 -3.98 -6.16
N LEU A 48 11.07 -4.03 -6.36
CA LEU A 48 11.79 -5.29 -6.58
C LEU A 48 11.72 -6.20 -5.33
N THR A 49 11.91 -5.65 -4.14
CA THR A 49 11.88 -6.43 -2.88
C THR A 49 10.50 -6.91 -2.50
N THR A 50 9.48 -6.08 -2.74
CA THR A 50 8.08 -6.44 -2.43
C THR A 50 7.40 -7.24 -3.54
N GLY A 51 7.97 -7.28 -4.76
CA GLY A 51 7.34 -7.88 -5.95
C GLY A 51 6.06 -7.16 -6.38
N SER A 52 5.84 -5.92 -5.93
CA SER A 52 4.64 -5.14 -6.21
C SER A 52 5.00 -3.92 -7.06
N SER A 53 4.19 -3.65 -8.09
CA SER A 53 4.32 -2.42 -8.90
C SER A 53 3.95 -1.16 -8.11
N LEU A 54 3.18 -1.30 -7.03
CA LEU A 54 2.79 -0.24 -6.10
C LEU A 54 3.11 -0.65 -4.66
N PRO A 55 4.38 -0.59 -4.23
CA PRO A 55 4.80 -1.04 -2.91
C PRO A 55 4.22 -0.21 -1.76
N LEU A 56 3.82 1.03 -2.04
CA LEU A 56 3.13 1.93 -1.12
C LEU A 56 1.89 2.50 -1.79
N VAL A 57 0.74 2.40 -1.15
CA VAL A 57 -0.51 2.99 -1.62
C VAL A 57 -1.20 3.76 -0.50
N VAL A 58 -1.90 4.84 -0.87
CA VAL A 58 -2.70 5.64 0.05
C VAL A 58 -4.16 5.27 -0.08
N VAL A 59 -4.83 5.00 1.03
CA VAL A 59 -6.28 4.76 1.06
C VAL A 59 -7.01 6.06 0.76
N ALA A 60 -7.66 6.14 -0.40
CA ALA A 60 -8.30 7.35 -0.89
C ALA A 60 -9.80 7.44 -0.57
N SER A 61 -10.45 6.32 -0.23
CA SER A 61 -11.90 6.22 0.01
C SER A 61 -12.22 5.65 1.39
N CYS A 62 -13.50 5.66 1.75
CA CYS A 62 -14.01 5.05 2.98
C CYS A 62 -14.56 3.63 2.77
N SER A 63 -14.32 2.98 1.62
CA SER A 63 -14.87 1.65 1.32
C SER A 63 -14.42 0.54 2.26
N MET A 64 -13.35 0.75 3.02
CA MET A 64 -12.80 -0.17 4.02
C MET A 64 -12.96 0.32 5.46
N TYR A 65 -13.75 1.36 5.68
CA TYR A 65 -13.92 1.99 6.99
C TYR A 65 -14.89 1.20 7.87
N HIS A 66 -14.53 0.98 9.14
CA HIS A 66 -15.36 0.26 10.12
C HIS A 66 -16.00 1.17 11.18
N GLY A 67 -15.78 2.48 11.13
CA GLY A 67 -16.20 3.36 12.21
C GLY A 67 -15.25 3.31 13.41
N GLU A 68 -15.80 3.51 14.61
CA GLU A 68 -15.01 3.59 15.83
C GLU A 68 -14.65 2.22 16.41
N ASN A 69 -15.54 1.21 16.26
CA ASN A 69 -15.28 -0.12 16.77
C ASN A 69 -15.79 -1.23 15.84
N PHE A 70 -15.16 -2.40 15.97
CA PHE A 70 -15.46 -3.57 15.16
C PHE A 70 -16.86 -4.14 15.42
N ASP A 71 -17.34 -4.15 16.66
CA ASP A 71 -18.59 -4.80 17.01
C ASP A 71 -19.81 -4.09 16.42
N ASP A 72 -19.83 -2.76 16.43
CA ASP A 72 -20.89 -1.96 15.82
C ASP A 72 -20.87 -2.10 14.29
N TRP A 73 -19.68 -2.10 13.69
CA TRP A 73 -19.54 -2.34 12.26
C TRP A 73 -20.03 -3.75 11.89
N TRP A 74 -19.64 -4.79 12.66
CA TRP A 74 -20.06 -6.15 12.41
C TRP A 74 -21.56 -6.30 12.51
N PHE A 75 -22.19 -5.74 13.54
CA PHE A 75 -23.65 -5.78 13.72
C PHE A 75 -24.40 -5.28 12.47
N GLN A 76 -23.90 -4.25 11.81
CA GLN A 76 -24.51 -3.69 10.61
C GLN A 76 -24.23 -4.50 9.33
N ASN A 77 -23.12 -5.23 9.28
CA ASN A 77 -22.64 -5.89 8.07
C ASN A 77 -22.68 -7.42 8.13
N ALA A 78 -22.94 -8.02 9.30
CA ALA A 78 -22.90 -9.45 9.55
C ALA A 78 -23.73 -10.26 8.55
N ALA A 79 -24.97 -9.87 8.29
CA ALA A 79 -25.89 -10.61 7.43
C ALA A 79 -25.29 -10.88 6.03
N TRP A 80 -24.57 -9.91 5.46
CA TRP A 80 -23.94 -10.07 4.17
C TRP A 80 -22.77 -11.06 4.21
N TYR A 81 -21.90 -10.95 5.22
CA TYR A 81 -20.74 -11.83 5.37
C TYR A 81 -21.14 -13.27 5.72
N GLU A 82 -22.13 -13.45 6.61
CA GLU A 82 -22.66 -14.76 7.02
C GLU A 82 -23.31 -15.51 5.85
N GLN A 83 -24.02 -14.81 4.93
CA GLN A 83 -24.53 -15.38 3.68
C GLN A 83 -23.42 -15.91 2.76
N LYS A 84 -22.20 -15.38 2.88
CA LYS A 84 -20.99 -15.84 2.16
C LYS A 84 -20.17 -16.85 2.96
N GLY A 85 -20.72 -17.36 4.08
CA GLY A 85 -20.04 -18.32 4.95
C GLY A 85 -18.86 -17.74 5.71
N ILE A 86 -18.88 -16.44 6.00
CA ILE A 86 -17.84 -15.76 6.81
C ILE A 86 -18.49 -15.40 8.15
N GLN A 87 -18.07 -16.08 9.21
CA GLN A 87 -18.57 -15.83 10.55
C GLN A 87 -17.75 -14.73 11.24
N LYS A 88 -18.29 -14.18 12.34
CA LYS A 88 -17.59 -13.20 13.16
C LYS A 88 -16.23 -13.71 13.65
N SER A 89 -16.17 -14.99 14.06
CA SER A 89 -14.93 -15.66 14.48
C SER A 89 -13.85 -15.62 13.39
N ASP A 90 -14.24 -15.91 12.13
CA ASP A 90 -13.31 -15.90 11.01
C ASP A 90 -12.77 -14.49 10.76
N PHE A 91 -13.67 -13.50 10.82
CA PHE A 91 -13.31 -12.11 10.58
C PHE A 91 -12.36 -11.55 11.66
N LEU A 92 -12.49 -12.01 12.90
CA LEU A 92 -11.58 -11.64 14.00
C LEU A 92 -10.13 -12.10 13.78
N GLU A 93 -9.93 -13.17 13.01
CA GLU A 93 -8.61 -13.70 12.64
C GLU A 93 -8.01 -12.99 11.40
N TYR A 94 -8.80 -12.17 10.69
CA TYR A 94 -8.33 -11.51 9.48
C TYR A 94 -7.39 -10.35 9.77
N SER A 95 -6.41 -10.17 8.90
CA SER A 95 -5.55 -8.98 8.92
C SER A 95 -6.42 -7.71 8.76
N PHE A 96 -6.05 -6.67 9.49
CA PHE A 96 -6.80 -5.39 9.46
C PHE A 96 -8.28 -5.56 9.74
N LYS A 97 -8.65 -6.38 10.73
CA LYS A 97 -10.04 -6.63 11.13
C LYS A 97 -10.86 -5.37 11.48
N ASN A 98 -10.18 -4.30 11.86
CA ASN A 98 -10.80 -2.99 12.13
C ASN A 98 -10.85 -2.08 10.88
N GLY A 99 -10.63 -2.65 9.69
CA GLY A 99 -10.67 -1.90 8.44
C GLY A 99 -9.50 -0.97 8.21
N LEU A 100 -9.67 -0.11 7.20
CA LEU A 100 -8.70 0.91 6.80
C LEU A 100 -9.38 2.28 6.77
N ASN A 101 -8.66 3.30 7.23
CA ASN A 101 -9.12 4.68 7.19
C ASN A 101 -8.60 5.41 5.95
N LYS A 102 -9.40 6.32 5.43
CA LYS A 102 -8.91 7.25 4.42
C LYS A 102 -7.70 8.01 4.95
N GLY A 103 -6.60 8.02 4.18
CA GLY A 103 -5.33 8.60 4.58
C GLY A 103 -4.35 7.61 5.22
N ASP A 104 -4.72 6.34 5.42
CA ASP A 104 -3.74 5.30 5.78
C ASP A 104 -2.79 5.05 4.60
N ILE A 105 -1.50 4.86 4.89
CA ILE A 105 -0.51 4.38 3.91
C ILE A 105 -0.35 2.88 4.10
N ILE A 106 -0.55 2.12 3.04
CA ILE A 106 -0.49 0.66 3.03
C ILE A 106 0.80 0.19 2.38
N PHE A 107 1.51 -0.70 3.06
CA PHE A 107 2.60 -1.48 2.46
C PHE A 107 2.02 -2.68 1.73
N THR A 108 2.39 -2.82 0.45
CA THR A 108 1.86 -3.84 -0.45
C THR A 108 2.92 -4.91 -0.73
N TRP A 109 2.52 -6.17 -0.71
CA TRP A 109 3.37 -7.32 -1.02
C TRP A 109 2.78 -8.14 -2.17
N GLY A 110 3.53 -8.25 -3.27
CA GLY A 110 3.10 -8.93 -4.51
C GLY A 110 3.52 -10.39 -4.61
N ASN A 111 4.54 -10.82 -3.85
CA ASN A 111 5.19 -12.15 -4.00
C ASN A 111 4.56 -13.24 -3.12
N SER A 112 3.32 -13.12 -2.68
CA SER A 112 2.70 -14.13 -1.82
C SER A 112 1.31 -14.52 -2.32
N GLY A 113 0.92 -15.76 -2.08
CA GLY A 113 -0.45 -16.21 -2.30
C GLY A 113 -1.46 -15.40 -1.47
N TYR A 114 -2.67 -15.34 -1.97
CA TYR A 114 -3.79 -14.63 -1.37
C TYR A 114 -4.73 -15.65 -0.70
N LYS A 115 -5.24 -15.31 0.48
CA LYS A 115 -6.21 -16.12 1.19
C LYS A 115 -7.42 -15.29 1.61
N LYS A 116 -8.53 -15.94 1.76
CA LYS A 116 -9.76 -15.35 2.29
C LYS A 116 -9.45 -14.52 3.55
N GLY A 117 -9.92 -13.28 3.58
CA GLY A 117 -9.65 -12.31 4.65
C GLY A 117 -8.48 -11.34 4.40
N ASP A 118 -7.57 -11.63 3.46
CA ASP A 118 -6.54 -10.67 3.07
C ASP A 118 -7.17 -9.43 2.41
N ILE A 119 -6.56 -8.27 2.59
CA ILE A 119 -6.91 -7.07 1.82
C ILE A 119 -5.99 -7.01 0.61
N ILE A 120 -6.56 -7.05 -0.59
CA ILE A 120 -5.81 -6.99 -1.83
C ILE A 120 -5.97 -5.66 -2.54
N ILE A 121 -4.93 -5.28 -3.25
CA ILE A 121 -4.88 -4.13 -4.14
C ILE A 121 -4.91 -4.66 -5.57
N PHE A 122 -5.88 -4.24 -6.37
CA PHE A 122 -6.04 -4.70 -7.74
C PHE A 122 -6.50 -3.60 -8.68
N GLN A 123 -6.11 -3.70 -9.95
CA GLN A 123 -6.53 -2.79 -11.00
C GLN A 123 -7.90 -3.20 -11.53
N ALA A 124 -8.91 -2.40 -11.22
CA ALA A 124 -10.23 -2.49 -11.84
C ALA A 124 -10.30 -1.65 -13.12
N SER A 125 -11.49 -1.55 -13.72
CA SER A 125 -11.74 -0.64 -14.85
C SER A 125 -11.88 0.83 -14.40
N THR A 126 -11.15 1.21 -13.37
CA THR A 126 -11.14 2.52 -12.73
C THR A 126 -9.77 3.18 -12.91
N VAL A 127 -9.71 4.52 -12.80
CA VAL A 127 -8.44 5.27 -12.90
C VAL A 127 -7.45 4.85 -11.80
N TYR A 128 -7.96 4.57 -10.60
CA TYR A 128 -7.15 4.16 -9.45
C TYR A 128 -7.42 2.70 -9.09
N PRO A 129 -6.41 1.97 -8.60
CA PRO A 129 -6.61 0.61 -8.08
C PRO A 129 -7.57 0.61 -6.90
N LEU A 130 -8.29 -0.49 -6.74
CA LEU A 130 -9.16 -0.74 -5.59
C LEU A 130 -8.38 -1.46 -4.49
N ILE A 131 -8.77 -1.19 -3.23
CA ILE A 131 -8.21 -1.80 -2.02
C ILE A 131 -9.37 -2.41 -1.25
N HIS A 132 -9.61 -3.71 -1.42
CA HIS A 132 -10.77 -4.39 -0.84
C HIS A 132 -10.40 -5.74 -0.25
N ARG A 133 -11.26 -6.27 0.64
CA ARG A 133 -11.06 -7.55 1.31
C ARG A 133 -11.43 -8.72 0.41
N LEU A 134 -10.57 -9.73 0.38
CA LEU A 134 -10.80 -10.99 -0.31
C LEU A 134 -11.83 -11.82 0.49
N ILE A 135 -12.95 -12.14 -0.16
CA ILE A 135 -14.05 -12.90 0.44
C ILE A 135 -14.11 -14.33 -0.08
N SER A 136 -13.46 -14.63 -1.19
CA SER A 136 -13.27 -15.97 -1.75
C SER A 136 -11.93 -16.04 -2.46
N ASP A 137 -11.21 -17.14 -2.28
CA ASP A 137 -9.93 -17.48 -2.90
C ASP A 137 -10.07 -18.54 -4.00
N GLU A 138 -11.15 -19.31 -4.05
CA GLU A 138 -11.45 -20.22 -5.17
C GLU A 138 -11.67 -19.46 -6.49
N LYS A 139 -12.52 -18.42 -6.43
CA LYS A 139 -12.63 -17.37 -7.45
C LYS A 139 -12.29 -16.08 -6.77
N ILE A 140 -11.16 -15.49 -7.11
CA ILE A 140 -10.68 -14.26 -6.48
C ILE A 140 -11.78 -13.20 -6.55
N SER A 141 -12.37 -12.91 -5.41
CA SER A 141 -13.54 -12.07 -5.29
C SER A 141 -13.43 -11.22 -4.03
N THR A 142 -13.68 -9.92 -4.15
CA THR A 142 -13.47 -8.95 -3.07
C THR A 142 -14.75 -8.22 -2.70
N LYS A 143 -14.70 -7.53 -1.57
CA LYS A 143 -15.72 -6.55 -1.14
C LYS A 143 -15.06 -5.44 -0.33
N GLY A 144 -15.43 -4.21 -0.57
CA GLY A 144 -15.15 -3.12 0.34
C GLY A 144 -15.94 -3.29 1.63
N ASP A 145 -15.24 -3.33 2.76
CA ASP A 145 -15.86 -3.66 4.06
C ASP A 145 -17.05 -2.77 4.42
N HIS A 146 -17.02 -1.50 4.01
CA HIS A 146 -18.09 -0.51 4.24
C HIS A 146 -19.16 -0.48 3.14
N ASN A 147 -18.95 -1.15 2.02
CA ASN A 147 -19.92 -1.18 0.94
C ASN A 147 -21.11 -2.06 1.29
N LEU A 148 -22.30 -1.72 0.81
CA LEU A 148 -23.51 -2.53 1.02
C LEU A 148 -23.45 -3.91 0.35
N GLY A 149 -22.70 -4.03 -0.75
CA GLY A 149 -22.51 -5.27 -1.51
C GLY A 149 -21.23 -5.23 -2.33
N GLN A 150 -21.03 -6.28 -3.14
CA GLN A 150 -19.95 -6.35 -4.11
C GLN A 150 -20.25 -5.48 -5.33
N LEU A 151 -19.20 -4.92 -5.90
CA LEU A 151 -19.25 -4.31 -7.23
C LEU A 151 -19.07 -5.41 -8.30
N PRO A 152 -19.64 -5.26 -9.51
CA PRO A 152 -19.44 -6.24 -10.59
C PRO A 152 -17.98 -6.50 -10.93
N VAL A 153 -17.11 -5.50 -10.79
CA VAL A 153 -15.65 -5.60 -11.04
C VAL A 153 -14.88 -6.35 -9.95
N GLU A 154 -15.55 -6.68 -8.84
CA GLU A 154 -15.00 -7.42 -7.70
C GLU A 154 -15.29 -8.92 -7.77
N GLU A 155 -16.14 -9.33 -8.70
CA GLU A 155 -16.44 -10.73 -8.95
C GLU A 155 -15.42 -11.32 -9.94
N ASN A 156 -14.76 -12.43 -9.57
CA ASN A 156 -13.82 -13.14 -10.43
C ASN A 156 -12.68 -12.26 -11.00
N ILE A 157 -11.88 -11.70 -10.10
CA ILE A 157 -10.75 -10.83 -10.45
C ILE A 157 -9.63 -11.70 -11.04
N PRO A 158 -9.16 -11.42 -12.28
CA PRO A 158 -8.02 -12.10 -12.86
C PRO A 158 -6.74 -11.83 -12.04
N GLU A 159 -5.92 -12.85 -11.82
CA GLU A 159 -4.69 -12.74 -11.02
C GLU A 159 -3.73 -11.67 -11.55
N GLU A 160 -3.64 -11.51 -12.85
CA GLU A 160 -2.80 -10.49 -13.50
C GLU A 160 -3.19 -9.05 -13.18
N ARG A 161 -4.40 -8.84 -12.66
CA ARG A 161 -4.86 -7.54 -12.19
C ARG A 161 -4.51 -7.25 -10.73
N ILE A 162 -4.03 -8.26 -10.00
CA ILE A 162 -3.67 -8.10 -8.60
C ILE A 162 -2.28 -7.49 -8.52
N ILE A 163 -2.17 -6.37 -7.82
CA ILE A 163 -0.93 -5.64 -7.58
C ILE A 163 -0.22 -6.20 -6.35
N GLY A 164 -0.98 -6.70 -5.39
CA GLY A 164 -0.47 -7.32 -4.18
C GLY A 164 -1.47 -7.25 -3.02
N LYS A 165 -1.03 -7.69 -1.84
CA LYS A 165 -1.83 -7.62 -0.62
C LYS A 165 -1.25 -6.65 0.41
N ALA A 166 -2.12 -6.11 1.24
CA ALA A 166 -1.74 -5.28 2.37
C ALA A 166 -1.05 -6.13 3.45
N ILE A 167 0.15 -5.72 3.88
CA ILE A 167 0.91 -6.41 4.94
C ILE A 167 1.10 -5.54 6.18
N ALA A 168 1.14 -4.23 6.02
CA ALA A 168 1.27 -3.27 7.10
C ALA A 168 0.59 -1.95 6.73
N LYS A 169 0.24 -1.14 7.73
CA LYS A 169 -0.28 0.21 7.53
C LYS A 169 0.37 1.24 8.44
N ILE A 170 0.53 2.45 7.94
CA ILE A 170 0.87 3.63 8.74
C ILE A 170 -0.38 4.51 8.78
N PRO A 171 -0.99 4.69 9.97
CA PRO A 171 -2.24 5.43 10.08
C PRO A 171 -2.09 6.90 9.70
N LEU A 172 -3.05 7.44 8.94
CA LEU A 172 -3.30 8.86 8.70
C LEU A 172 -2.16 9.71 8.11
N LEU A 173 -0.99 9.12 7.79
CA LEU A 173 0.13 9.88 7.18
C LEU A 173 -0.17 10.35 5.75
N GLY A 174 -1.09 9.71 5.06
CA GLY A 174 -1.51 10.10 3.71
C GLY A 174 -2.27 11.44 3.64
N TRP A 175 -2.59 12.06 4.79
CA TRP A 175 -3.16 13.40 4.87
C TRP A 175 -2.13 14.53 4.82
N LEU A 176 -0.85 14.21 5.02
CA LEU A 176 0.24 15.18 4.86
C LEU A 176 0.48 15.40 3.35
N LYS A 177 -0.33 16.29 2.77
CA LYS A 177 -0.18 16.75 1.39
C LYS A 177 0.43 18.14 1.37
#